data_e8bf468aad5845ee5954a3417b817edf
#
_entry.id   e8bf468aad5845ee5954a3417b817edf
#
_cell.length_a   1.000
_cell.length_b   1.000
_cell.length_c   1.000
_cell.angle_alpha   90.00
_cell.angle_beta   90.00
_cell.angle_gamma   90.00
#
_symmetry.space_group_name_H-M   'P 1'
#
loop_
_entity.id
_entity.type
_entity.pdbx_description
1 polymer ?
#
loop_
_entity_poly.entity_id
_entity_poly.type
_entity_poly.pdbx_seq_one_letter_code
_entity_poly.pdbx_strand_id
1 'polypeptide(L)'
;MSKVKVHAGICGFVSNIKVNKTEGKNAKVKIVSACGMIKDLSNEMTEINWINSMTREMANSEVYKITDKYITHAACPVPSAILKAVEVEFGLALPKDVTMKIEKD
;
A
#
# COMPACT_ATOMS: atom_id res chain seq x y z
N MET A 1 -9.49 -5.23 -10.99
CA MET A 1 -9.33 -4.36 -9.80
C MET A 1 -8.96 -5.18 -8.59
N SER A 2 -7.89 -4.79 -7.92
CA SER A 2 -7.45 -5.43 -6.68
C SER A 2 -7.81 -4.59 -5.49
N LYS A 3 -8.16 -5.24 -4.37
CA LYS A 3 -8.56 -4.58 -3.13
C LYS A 3 -7.78 -5.19 -1.98
N VAL A 4 -7.32 -4.34 -1.07
CA VAL A 4 -6.72 -4.78 0.19
C VAL A 4 -7.35 -3.99 1.33
N LYS A 5 -7.76 -4.70 2.38
CA LYS A 5 -8.24 -4.10 3.61
C LYS A 5 -7.20 -4.35 4.69
N VAL A 6 -6.71 -3.29 5.29
CA VAL A 6 -5.65 -3.35 6.30
C VAL A 6 -6.19 -2.92 7.64
N HIS A 7 -6.05 -3.79 8.64
CA HIS A 7 -6.26 -3.46 10.04
C HIS A 7 -4.88 -3.19 10.62
N ALA A 8 -4.59 -1.94 10.96
CA ALA A 8 -3.23 -1.52 11.28
C ALA A 8 -2.77 -1.90 12.71
N GLY A 9 -3.63 -2.53 13.48
CA GLY A 9 -3.26 -3.00 14.83
C GLY A 9 -3.58 -1.99 15.92
N ILE A 10 -2.59 -1.65 16.75
CA ILE A 10 -2.81 -0.87 17.97
C ILE A 10 -3.39 0.52 17.72
N CYS A 11 -3.12 1.15 16.57
CA CYS A 11 -3.71 2.46 16.26
C CYS A 11 -5.21 2.38 15.94
N GLY A 12 -5.73 1.19 15.68
CA GLY A 12 -7.16 0.95 15.45
C GLY A 12 -7.70 1.40 14.09
N PHE A 13 -6.89 2.01 13.25
CA PHE A 13 -7.35 2.48 11.95
C PHE A 13 -7.43 1.34 10.94
N VAL A 14 -8.45 1.41 10.08
CA VAL A 14 -8.64 0.51 8.96
C VAL A 14 -8.45 1.30 7.68
N SER A 15 -7.65 0.77 6.77
CA SER A 15 -7.43 1.39 5.47
C SER A 15 -7.92 0.45 4.37
N ASN A 16 -8.66 0.99 3.41
CA ASN A 16 -9.11 0.26 2.24
C ASN A 16 -8.38 0.77 1.01
N ILE A 17 -7.72 -0.14 0.31
CA ILE A 17 -6.87 0.18 -0.84
C ILE A 17 -7.45 -0.49 -2.07
N LYS A 18 -7.60 0.27 -3.15
CA LYS A 18 -8.03 -0.25 -4.45
C LYS A 18 -7.01 0.13 -5.49
N VAL A 19 -6.61 -0.82 -6.31
CA VAL A 19 -5.69 -0.60 -7.41
C VAL A 19 -6.34 -1.08 -8.71
N ASN A 20 -6.40 -0.21 -9.69
CA ASN A 20 -6.94 -0.50 -11.02
C ASN A 20 -5.88 -0.25 -12.07
N LYS A 21 -5.51 -1.29 -12.78
CA LYS A 21 -4.64 -1.19 -13.95
C LYS A 21 -5.29 -0.26 -14.98
N THR A 22 -4.48 0.65 -15.54
CA THR A 22 -4.92 1.57 -16.59
C THR A 22 -4.22 1.20 -17.90
N GLU A 23 -3.19 1.93 -18.30
CA GLU A 23 -2.44 1.66 -19.53
C GLU A 23 -1.06 1.12 -19.21
N GLY A 24 -0.63 0.10 -19.96
CA GLY A 24 0.72 -0.43 -19.85
C GLY A 24 1.01 -0.93 -18.43
N LYS A 25 1.93 -0.26 -17.76
CA LYS A 25 2.41 -0.63 -16.42
C LYS A 25 1.88 0.29 -15.33
N ASN A 26 0.91 1.14 -15.66
CA ASN A 26 0.35 2.12 -14.74
C ASN A 26 -0.96 1.62 -14.12
N ALA A 27 -1.24 2.10 -12.93
CA ALA A 27 -2.48 1.82 -12.23
C ALA A 27 -2.93 3.03 -11.40
N LYS A 28 -4.24 3.18 -11.27
CA LYS A 28 -4.83 4.14 -10.35
C LYS A 28 -4.93 3.52 -8.96
N VAL A 29 -4.62 4.31 -7.96
CA VAL A 29 -4.66 3.90 -6.55
C VAL A 29 -5.66 4.77 -5.82
N LYS A 30 -6.57 4.13 -5.08
CA LYS A 30 -7.51 4.81 -4.21
C LYS A 30 -7.38 4.25 -2.81
N ILE A 31 -7.12 5.14 -1.84
CA ILE A 31 -6.96 4.76 -0.43
C ILE A 31 -7.99 5.51 0.40
N VAL A 32 -8.75 4.78 1.20
CA VAL A 32 -9.72 5.35 2.13
C VAL A 32 -9.34 4.91 3.54
N SER A 33 -9.11 5.89 4.43
CA SER A 33 -8.71 5.64 5.82
C SER A 33 -9.15 6.78 6.71
N ALA A 34 -9.35 6.50 7.99
CA ALA A 34 -9.58 7.53 9.00
C ALA A 34 -8.28 8.14 9.55
N CYS A 35 -7.13 7.51 9.29
CA CYS A 35 -5.83 8.04 9.70
C CYS A 35 -5.45 9.28 8.89
N GLY A 36 -5.15 10.40 9.58
CA GLY A 36 -4.81 11.66 8.92
C GLY A 36 -3.60 11.57 8.01
N MET A 37 -2.56 10.83 8.42
CA MET A 37 -1.36 10.62 7.59
C MET A 37 -1.69 9.87 6.31
N ILE A 38 -2.56 8.86 6.41
CA ILE A 38 -2.98 8.07 5.24
C ILE A 38 -3.87 8.91 4.33
N LYS A 39 -4.73 9.77 4.89
CA LYS A 39 -5.54 10.70 4.08
C LYS A 39 -4.65 11.63 3.26
N ASP A 40 -3.60 12.18 3.88
CA ASP A 40 -2.66 13.06 3.18
C ASP A 40 -1.91 12.29 2.10
N LEU A 41 -1.45 11.09 2.41
CA LEU A 41 -0.81 10.20 1.45
C LEU A 41 -1.72 9.93 0.24
N SER A 42 -3.00 9.69 0.48
CA SER A 42 -3.97 9.37 -0.57
C SER A 42 -4.14 10.50 -1.60
N ASN A 43 -3.88 11.74 -1.20
CA ASN A 43 -3.98 12.89 -2.10
C ASN A 43 -2.83 12.95 -3.11
N GLU A 44 -1.66 12.43 -2.76
CA GLU A 44 -0.52 12.38 -3.68
C GLU A 44 -0.43 11.05 -4.43
N MET A 45 -0.70 9.93 -3.76
CA MET A 45 -0.58 8.59 -4.36
C MET A 45 -1.87 8.21 -5.09
N THR A 46 -2.10 8.82 -6.24
CA THR A 46 -3.30 8.57 -7.06
C THR A 46 -3.03 7.67 -8.25
N GLU A 47 -1.78 7.60 -8.69
CA GLU A 47 -1.34 6.76 -9.80
C GLU A 47 0.07 6.28 -9.55
N ILE A 48 0.35 5.01 -9.87
CA ILE A 48 1.67 4.41 -9.74
C ILE A 48 2.04 3.63 -11.01
N ASN A 49 3.33 3.38 -11.16
CA ASN A 49 3.87 2.47 -12.16
C ASN A 49 4.42 1.25 -11.41
N TRP A 50 4.01 0.04 -11.78
CA TRP A 50 4.39 -1.14 -11.00
C TRP A 50 5.89 -1.43 -11.04
N ILE A 51 6.57 -1.10 -12.14
CA ILE A 51 8.02 -1.32 -12.23
C ILE A 51 8.77 -0.40 -11.26
N ASN A 52 8.33 0.87 -11.16
CA ASN A 52 8.94 1.83 -10.25
C ASN A 52 8.56 1.57 -8.78
N SER A 53 7.52 0.78 -8.56
CA SER A 53 7.00 0.46 -7.22
C SER A 53 7.58 -0.84 -6.67
N MET A 54 7.70 -1.87 -7.52
CA MET A 54 8.18 -3.20 -7.13
C MET A 54 9.68 -3.33 -7.40
N THR A 55 10.47 -2.50 -6.74
CA THR A 55 11.93 -2.47 -6.89
C THR A 55 12.60 -3.48 -5.96
N ARG A 56 13.85 -3.84 -6.27
CA ARG A 56 14.64 -4.75 -5.43
C ARG A 56 14.97 -4.12 -4.08
N GLU A 57 15.33 -2.85 -4.08
CA GLU A 57 15.59 -2.08 -2.86
C GLU A 57 14.32 -1.35 -2.46
N MET A 58 13.87 -1.57 -1.23
CA MET A 58 12.63 -0.94 -0.73
C MET A 58 12.71 0.58 -0.79
N ALA A 59 13.88 1.15 -0.49
CA ALA A 59 14.06 2.60 -0.50
C ALA A 59 13.89 3.23 -1.88
N ASN A 60 14.03 2.46 -2.96
CA ASN A 60 13.88 2.93 -4.32
C ASN A 60 12.44 2.81 -4.84
N SER A 61 11.57 2.14 -4.08
CA SER A 61 10.18 1.99 -4.45
C SER A 61 9.47 3.35 -4.45
N GLU A 62 8.79 3.67 -5.55
CA GLU A 62 7.95 4.86 -5.66
C GLU A 62 6.93 4.93 -4.52
N VAL A 63 6.32 3.80 -4.16
CA VAL A 63 5.35 3.72 -3.07
C VAL A 63 6.00 4.10 -1.74
N TYR A 64 7.18 3.56 -1.43
CA TYR A 64 7.88 3.88 -0.20
C TYR A 64 8.41 5.32 -0.18
N LYS A 65 8.86 5.84 -1.32
CA LYS A 65 9.33 7.24 -1.41
C LYS A 65 8.20 8.22 -1.12
N ILE A 66 7.02 7.99 -1.69
CA ILE A 66 5.86 8.84 -1.43
C ILE A 66 5.40 8.67 0.02
N THR A 67 5.34 7.43 0.50
CA THR A 67 4.93 7.13 1.87
C THR A 67 5.83 7.81 2.91
N ASP A 68 7.13 7.86 2.66
CA ASP A 68 8.11 8.47 3.55
C ASP A 68 7.81 9.94 3.85
N LYS A 69 7.14 10.64 2.93
CA LYS A 69 6.76 12.06 3.12
C LYS A 69 5.63 12.25 4.12
N TYR A 70 4.78 11.25 4.32
CA TYR A 70 3.51 11.41 5.04
C TYR A 70 3.42 10.56 6.30
N ILE A 71 3.95 9.35 6.27
CA ILE A 71 3.85 8.41 7.38
C ILE A 71 5.13 8.45 8.21
N THR A 72 4.98 8.85 9.47
CA THR A 72 6.12 8.98 10.40
C THR A 72 6.33 7.73 11.26
N HIS A 73 5.59 6.67 10.98
CA HIS A 73 5.61 5.43 11.73
C HIS A 73 6.13 4.29 10.84
N ALA A 74 7.40 3.93 11.03
CA ALA A 74 8.07 2.95 10.16
C ALA A 74 7.38 1.56 10.14
N ALA A 75 6.71 1.19 11.24
CA ALA A 75 6.04 -0.11 11.34
C ALA A 75 4.63 -0.13 10.75
N CYS A 76 4.16 0.96 10.15
CA CYS A 76 2.84 1.02 9.53
C CYS A 76 2.73 0.02 8.39
N PRO A 77 1.71 -0.88 8.39
CA PRO A 77 1.59 -1.91 7.35
C PRO A 77 0.99 -1.41 6.03
N VAL A 78 0.52 -0.16 5.97
CA VAL A 78 -0.16 0.36 4.78
C VAL A 78 0.71 0.37 3.53
N PRO A 79 1.98 0.80 3.56
CA PRO A 79 2.81 0.79 2.34
C PRO A 79 2.95 -0.62 1.73
N SER A 80 3.22 -1.63 2.55
CA SER A 80 3.33 -3.00 2.05
C SER A 80 1.99 -3.51 1.53
N ALA A 81 0.88 -3.09 2.13
CA ALA A 81 -0.46 -3.44 1.68
C ALA A 81 -0.77 -2.84 0.30
N ILE A 82 -0.34 -1.61 0.04
CA ILE A 82 -0.46 -0.99 -1.28
C ILE A 82 0.29 -1.83 -2.32
N LEU A 83 1.52 -2.22 -2.01
CA LEU A 83 2.33 -3.04 -2.91
C LEU A 83 1.72 -4.43 -3.12
N LYS A 84 1.10 -5.02 -2.10
CA LYS A 84 0.36 -6.26 -2.24
C LYS A 84 -0.79 -6.14 -3.24
N ALA A 85 -1.53 -5.04 -3.19
CA ALA A 85 -2.59 -4.78 -4.16
C ALA A 85 -2.03 -4.60 -5.57
N VAL A 86 -0.89 -3.91 -5.70
CA VAL A 86 -0.22 -3.71 -6.99
C VAL A 86 0.22 -5.05 -7.59
N GLU A 87 0.88 -5.91 -6.82
CA GLU A 87 1.36 -7.18 -7.36
C GLU A 87 0.22 -8.11 -7.78
N VAL A 88 -0.91 -8.09 -7.07
CA VAL A 88 -2.08 -8.87 -7.47
C VAL A 88 -2.71 -8.31 -8.74
N GLU A 89 -2.82 -6.99 -8.85
CA GLU A 89 -3.42 -6.35 -10.02
C GLU A 89 -2.66 -6.63 -11.32
N PHE A 90 -1.34 -6.73 -11.24
CA PHE A 90 -0.51 -6.98 -12.41
C PHE A 90 -0.15 -8.46 -12.61
N GLY A 91 -0.78 -9.35 -11.87
CA GLY A 91 -0.57 -10.80 -12.02
C GLY A 91 0.79 -11.29 -11.51
N LEU A 92 1.47 -10.52 -10.68
CA LEU A 92 2.76 -10.88 -10.10
C LEU A 92 2.63 -11.80 -8.91
N ALA A 93 1.45 -11.84 -8.28
CA ALA A 93 1.16 -12.69 -7.14
C ALA A 93 -0.32 -13.07 -7.13
N LEU A 94 -0.63 -14.21 -6.52
CA LEU A 94 -2.01 -14.62 -6.29
C LEU A 94 -2.60 -13.87 -5.09
N PRO A 95 -3.92 -13.59 -5.10
CA PRO A 95 -4.56 -12.93 -3.96
C PRO A 95 -4.60 -13.89 -2.76
N LYS A 96 -3.90 -13.52 -1.72
CA LYS A 96 -3.88 -14.28 -0.47
C LYS A 96 -3.59 -13.34 0.69
N ASP A 97 -4.32 -13.51 1.78
CA ASP A 97 -4.16 -12.67 2.96
C ASP A 97 -2.79 -12.83 3.60
N VAL A 98 -2.31 -11.73 4.18
CA VAL A 98 -1.10 -11.69 4.98
C VAL A 98 -1.52 -11.57 6.44
N THR A 99 -0.92 -12.38 7.30
CA THR A 99 -1.22 -12.32 8.74
C THR A 99 0.05 -12.06 9.54
N MET A 100 -0.11 -11.28 10.61
CA MET A 100 0.93 -11.05 11.61
C MET A 100 0.33 -11.36 12.98
N LYS A 101 0.88 -12.36 13.65
CA LYS A 101 0.49 -12.70 15.01
C LYS A 101 1.56 -12.13 15.94
N ILE A 102 1.17 -11.23 16.86
CA ILE A 102 2.11 -10.51 17.71
C ILE A 102 1.90 -10.95 19.14
N GLU A 103 2.96 -11.48 19.75
CA GLU A 103 2.93 -11.98 21.11
C GLU A 103 4.12 -11.41 21.89
N LYS A 104 3.93 -11.25 23.20
CA LYS A 104 5.00 -10.86 24.11
C LYS A 104 4.91 -11.74 25.35
N ASP A 105 6.04 -12.27 25.77
CA ASP A 105 6.15 -13.08 27.01
C ASP A 105 6.08 -12.21 28.26
#